data_da2fb83e9e445f9da98e618801842b5f
#
_entry.id   da2fb83e9e445f9da98e618801842b5f
#
_cell.length_a   1.000
_cell.length_b   1.000
_cell.length_c   1.000
_cell.angle_alpha   90.00
_cell.angle_beta   90.00
_cell.angle_gamma   90.00
#
_symmetry.space_group_name_H-M   'P 1'
#
loop_
_entity.id
_entity.type
_entity.pdbx_description
1 polymer ?
#
loop_
_entity_poly.entity_id
_entity_poly.type
_entity_poly.pdbx_seq_one_letter_code
_entity_poly.pdbx_strand_id
1 'polypeptide(L)'
;MHAYVYKSQLKPDTYVYVPRRDDFSALPAPLLTSLGTLAFVLDVALDAQRRLAQADPDKVRSDMSERGFYLQVPPSVASLMPRHYD
;
A
#
# COMPACT_ATOMS: atom_id res chain seq x y z
N MET A 1 -9.18 0.51 13.06
CA MET A 1 -9.41 0.36 11.61
C MET A 1 -8.75 -0.91 11.10
N HIS A 2 -9.40 -1.59 10.21
CA HIS A 2 -8.91 -2.85 9.67
C HIS A 2 -8.50 -2.66 8.22
N ALA A 3 -7.41 -3.28 7.80
CA ALA A 3 -6.94 -3.18 6.43
C ALA A 3 -6.74 -4.57 5.84
N TYR A 4 -7.06 -4.70 4.57
CA TYR A 4 -6.83 -5.93 3.80
C TYR A 4 -5.72 -5.66 2.80
N VAL A 5 -4.68 -6.48 2.85
CA VAL A 5 -3.45 -6.26 2.11
C VAL A 5 -3.39 -7.19 0.91
N TYR A 6 -3.13 -6.61 -0.24
CA TYR A 6 -3.03 -7.35 -1.50
C TYR A 6 -1.69 -7.07 -2.15
N LYS A 7 -1.18 -8.07 -2.86
CA LYS A 7 0.09 -7.95 -3.57
C LYS A 7 -0.16 -7.86 -5.07
N SER A 8 0.55 -6.94 -5.73
CA SER A 8 0.50 -6.82 -7.18
C SER A 8 1.20 -7.99 -7.87
N GLN A 9 0.60 -8.51 -8.93
CA GLN A 9 1.22 -9.56 -9.71
C GLN A 9 2.16 -9.01 -10.78
N LEU A 10 1.99 -7.76 -11.16
CA LEU A 10 2.82 -7.15 -12.20
C LEU A 10 4.01 -6.37 -11.65
N LYS A 11 3.85 -5.76 -10.47
CA LYS A 11 4.90 -4.94 -9.88
C LYS A 11 5.45 -5.63 -8.65
N PRO A 12 6.73 -6.04 -8.64
CA PRO A 12 7.31 -6.71 -7.49
C PRO A 12 7.32 -5.81 -6.27
N ASP A 13 7.14 -6.43 -5.10
CA ASP A 13 7.18 -5.77 -3.80
C ASP A 13 6.22 -4.58 -3.66
N THR A 14 5.14 -4.61 -4.41
CA THR A 14 4.12 -3.56 -4.40
C THR A 14 2.84 -4.13 -3.79
N TYR A 15 2.30 -3.42 -2.79
CA TYR A 15 1.14 -3.86 -2.01
C TYR A 15 0.09 -2.78 -1.95
N VAL A 16 -1.16 -3.19 -1.88
CA VAL A 16 -2.30 -2.28 -1.74
C VAL A 16 -3.05 -2.63 -0.47
N TYR A 17 -3.34 -1.62 0.34
CA TYR A 17 -4.14 -1.76 1.55
C TYR A 17 -5.49 -1.12 1.31
N VAL A 18 -6.57 -1.87 1.57
CA VAL A 18 -7.93 -1.36 1.39
C VAL A 18 -8.74 -1.64 2.64
N PRO A 19 -9.74 -0.79 2.96
CA PRO A 19 -10.53 -0.96 4.18
C PRO A 19 -11.57 -2.08 4.09
N ARG A 20 -11.86 -2.58 2.90
CA ARG A 20 -12.82 -3.65 2.69
C ARG A 20 -12.25 -4.71 1.79
N ARG A 21 -12.52 -5.96 2.13
CA ARG A 21 -12.01 -7.08 1.37
C ARG A 21 -12.55 -7.07 -0.06
N ASP A 22 -11.65 -7.24 -1.02
CA ASP A 22 -11.95 -7.32 -2.46
C ASP A 22 -12.63 -6.08 -3.02
N ASP A 23 -12.55 -4.95 -2.31
CA ASP A 23 -13.15 -3.71 -2.78
C ASP A 23 -12.04 -2.76 -3.22
N PHE A 24 -11.81 -2.69 -4.52
CA PHE A 24 -10.80 -1.82 -5.12
C PHE A 24 -11.42 -0.63 -5.83
N SER A 25 -12.67 -0.30 -5.51
CA SER A 25 -13.40 0.75 -6.20
C SER A 25 -12.77 2.14 -6.03
N ALA A 26 -12.01 2.33 -4.95
CA ALA A 26 -11.34 3.61 -4.73
C ALA A 26 -10.08 3.78 -5.58
N LEU A 27 -9.54 2.69 -6.14
CA LEU A 27 -8.34 2.77 -6.94
C LEU A 27 -8.66 3.29 -8.35
N PRO A 28 -7.91 4.28 -8.85
CA PRO A 28 -8.11 4.74 -10.22
C PRO A 28 -7.86 3.62 -11.24
N ALA A 29 -8.62 3.62 -12.32
CA ALA A 29 -8.48 2.59 -13.35
C ALA A 29 -7.05 2.47 -13.90
N PRO A 30 -6.34 3.57 -14.18
CA PRO A 30 -4.94 3.45 -14.64
C PRO A 30 -4.06 2.73 -13.62
N LEU A 31 -4.28 2.96 -12.33
CA LEU A 31 -3.51 2.30 -11.28
C LEU A 31 -3.82 0.81 -11.26
N LEU A 32 -5.08 0.43 -11.33
CA LEU A 32 -5.47 -0.97 -11.37
C LEU A 32 -4.84 -1.69 -12.56
N THR A 33 -4.85 -1.06 -13.71
CA THR A 33 -4.23 -1.63 -14.92
C THR A 33 -2.74 -1.85 -14.70
N SER A 34 -2.07 -0.89 -14.09
CA SER A 34 -0.63 -0.98 -13.88
C SER A 34 -0.26 -2.04 -12.83
N LEU A 35 -1.12 -2.29 -11.86
CA LEU A 35 -0.87 -3.28 -10.82
C LEU A 35 -1.21 -4.70 -11.28
N GLY A 36 -2.13 -4.84 -12.22
CA GLY A 36 -2.59 -6.14 -12.67
C GLY A 36 -3.45 -6.83 -11.64
N THR A 37 -3.40 -8.16 -11.62
CA THR A 37 -4.16 -8.93 -10.64
C THR A 37 -3.62 -8.71 -9.24
N LEU A 38 -4.52 -8.51 -8.29
CA LEU A 38 -4.17 -8.32 -6.88
C LEU A 38 -4.50 -9.60 -6.11
N ALA A 39 -3.49 -10.14 -5.45
CA ALA A 39 -3.63 -11.36 -4.67
C ALA A 39 -3.68 -11.05 -3.19
N PHE A 40 -4.67 -11.60 -2.49
CA PHE A 40 -4.81 -11.37 -1.06
C PHE A 40 -3.60 -11.95 -0.31
N VAL A 41 -3.06 -11.15 0.62
CA VAL A 41 -1.91 -11.56 1.43
C VAL A 41 -2.34 -11.82 2.86
N LEU A 42 -2.91 -10.79 3.50
CA LEU A 42 -3.34 -10.90 4.90
C LEU A 42 -4.22 -9.72 5.26
N ASP A 43 -4.85 -9.79 6.42
CA ASP A 43 -5.53 -8.64 6.99
C ASP A 43 -4.81 -8.21 8.28
N VAL A 44 -4.90 -6.93 8.59
CA VAL A 44 -4.26 -6.37 9.78
C VAL A 44 -5.19 -5.37 10.45
N ALA A 45 -5.11 -5.33 11.77
CA ALA A 45 -5.77 -4.28 12.54
C ALA A 45 -4.78 -3.14 12.68
N LEU A 46 -5.19 -1.96 12.25
CA LEU A 46 -4.34 -0.77 12.29
C LEU A 46 -4.63 0.00 13.57
N ASP A 47 -3.85 -0.23 14.60
CA ASP A 47 -3.96 0.53 15.83
C ASP A 47 -2.59 1.15 16.14
N ALA A 48 -2.55 1.98 17.16
CA ALA A 48 -1.37 2.78 17.47
C ALA A 48 -0.15 1.93 17.87
N GLN A 49 -0.38 0.68 18.24
CA GLN A 49 0.69 -0.19 18.70
C GLN A 49 1.18 -1.16 17.63
N ARG A 50 0.42 -1.26 16.54
CA ARG A 50 0.75 -2.21 15.49
C ARG A 50 1.77 -1.61 14.54
N ARG A 51 2.85 -2.33 14.32
CA ARG A 51 3.85 -1.91 13.35
C ARG A 51 3.75 -2.75 12.10
N LEU A 52 3.84 -2.09 10.97
CA LEU A 52 3.91 -2.73 9.67
C LEU A 52 5.36 -2.72 9.21
N ALA A 53 5.77 -3.75 8.48
CA ALA A 53 7.17 -3.94 8.13
C ALA A 53 7.78 -2.74 7.40
N GLN A 54 7.04 -2.14 6.48
CA GLN A 54 7.56 -1.06 5.65
C GLN A 54 6.61 0.12 5.54
N ALA A 55 5.62 0.18 6.42
CA ALA A 55 4.64 1.25 6.35
C ALA A 55 4.32 1.76 7.74
N ASP A 56 4.09 3.05 7.83
CA ASP A 56 3.66 3.70 9.06
C ASP A 56 2.16 3.49 9.21
N PRO A 57 1.68 2.85 10.31
CA PRO A 57 0.25 2.62 10.47
C PRO A 57 -0.59 3.90 10.43
N ASP A 58 -0.07 5.01 10.93
CA ASP A 58 -0.79 6.28 10.88
C ASP A 58 -0.94 6.77 9.45
N LYS A 59 0.10 6.62 8.64
CA LYS A 59 0.06 7.00 7.24
C LYS A 59 -0.92 6.14 6.47
N VAL A 60 -0.92 4.84 6.74
CA VAL A 60 -1.85 3.92 6.10
C VAL A 60 -3.29 4.29 6.43
N ARG A 61 -3.57 4.54 7.73
CA ARG A 61 -4.92 4.95 8.14
C ARG A 61 -5.35 6.25 7.47
N SER A 62 -4.44 7.22 7.45
CA SER A 62 -4.73 8.52 6.84
C SER A 62 -5.04 8.38 5.36
N ASP A 63 -4.21 7.66 4.63
CA ASP A 63 -4.43 7.48 3.20
C ASP A 63 -5.71 6.70 2.90
N MET A 64 -6.02 5.68 3.71
CA MET A 64 -7.26 4.92 3.52
C MET A 64 -8.49 5.77 3.83
N SER A 65 -8.40 6.67 4.80
CA SER A 65 -9.50 7.57 5.11
C SER A 65 -9.71 8.63 4.04
N GLU A 66 -8.62 9.15 3.48
CA GLU A 66 -8.69 10.24 2.52
C GLU A 66 -8.88 9.75 1.09
N ARG A 67 -8.21 8.67 0.73
CA ARG A 67 -8.20 8.16 -0.65
C ARG A 67 -9.00 6.89 -0.82
N GLY A 68 -9.21 6.14 0.25
CA GLY A 68 -9.85 4.83 0.19
C GLY A 68 -8.89 3.68 -0.02
N PHE A 69 -7.58 3.96 -0.07
CA PHE A 69 -6.56 2.92 -0.20
C PHE A 69 -5.20 3.49 0.17
N TYR A 70 -4.24 2.59 0.41
CA TYR A 70 -2.84 2.95 0.60
C TYR A 70 -1.99 2.08 -0.32
N LEU A 71 -1.09 2.70 -1.07
CA LEU A 71 -0.20 2.00 -1.98
C LEU A 71 1.21 1.97 -1.39
N GLN A 72 1.72 0.78 -1.15
CA GLN A 72 3.09 0.58 -0.66
C GLN A 72 3.95 0.09 -1.80
N VAL A 73 4.99 0.85 -2.13
CA VAL A 73 5.94 0.48 -3.18
C VAL A 73 7.33 0.32 -2.56
N PRO A 74 8.22 -0.45 -3.21
CA PRO A 74 9.57 -0.58 -2.69
C PRO A 74 10.30 0.77 -2.81
N PRO A 75 11.28 1.03 -1.93
CA PRO A 75 12.08 2.24 -2.06
C PRO A 75 12.82 2.24 -3.40
N SER A 76 12.83 3.39 -4.06
CA SER A 76 13.61 3.54 -5.28
C SER A 76 15.09 3.69 -4.94
N VAL A 77 15.95 3.48 -5.94
CA VAL A 77 17.37 3.70 -5.75
C VAL A 77 17.64 5.13 -5.31
N ALA A 78 16.92 6.07 -5.86
CA ALA A 78 17.07 7.48 -5.48
C ALA A 78 16.73 7.71 -4.01
N SER A 79 15.78 6.95 -3.46
CA SER A 79 15.42 7.06 -2.05
C SER A 79 16.49 6.51 -1.13
N LEU A 80 17.31 5.61 -1.61
CA LEU A 80 18.37 4.96 -0.83
C LEU A 80 19.69 5.67 -0.91
N MET A 81 19.84 6.65 -1.78
CA MET A 81 21.09 7.36 -2.01
C MET A 81 21.03 8.76 -1.40
N PRO A 82 22.19 9.31 -0.99
CA PRO A 82 22.21 10.69 -0.53
C PRO A 82 21.73 11.63 -1.62
N ARG A 83 20.97 12.64 -1.22
CA ARG A 83 20.36 13.53 -2.20
C ARG A 83 21.30 14.59 -2.73
N HIS A 84 22.42 14.75 -2.14
CA HIS A 84 23.33 15.85 -2.46
C HIS A 84 24.67 15.34 -2.95
N TYR A 85 24.66 14.18 -3.53
CA TYR A 85 25.89 13.58 -3.99
C TYR A 85 26.42 14.23 -5.26
N ASP A 86 25.59 14.97 -5.92
CA ASP A 86 25.96 15.67 -7.13
C ASP A 86 26.85 16.88 -6.86
#